data_dfaec133dddadbfa32f33b782cbbb6cd
#
_entry.id   dfaec133dddadbfa32f33b782cbbb6cd
#
_cell.length_a   1.000
_cell.length_b   1.000
_cell.length_c   1.000
_cell.angle_alpha   90.00
_cell.angle_beta   90.00
_cell.angle_gamma   90.00
#
_symmetry.space_group_name_H-M   'P 1'
#
loop_
_entity.id
_entity.type
_entity.pdbx_description
1 polymer ?
#
loop_
_entity_poly.entity_id
_entity_poly.type
_entity_poly.pdbx_seq_one_letter_code
_entity_poly.pdbx_strand_id
1 'polypeptide(L)'
;MTFFRSITISNLLLWSGVCCGADYYIDSVDGSDQSDGLSTRSPWKSHRKVESASLAAGDVVHFKKGSTFSGSIRIRESGTADKPIRLTSYGTGELPKFTNPTTRDASGNAIILSGDYLIVENLHFHDTPGEYVSGRIIMTKLAALRIDRGADHCIIRNNEFIKTGQGIMSAGEHTLITKNYLDGPSYALWRTSKSSWGPMGIHLNIGNQEVSYNTIKNFGTKDSPWGSDGGAIEIDCGRYHKKNIYIHHNYSEGNAGFIESSWDYDWPRYQQEIYNWRVSFNVCYDGQSWLFMLAPCTGIYFDNNTIARYNAVSYTHLTLPTTEAV
;
A
#
# COMPACT_ATOMS: atom_id res chain seq x y z
N MET A 1 -0.07 30.77 -73.89
CA MET A 1 0.42 29.47 -73.34
C MET A 1 0.42 29.59 -71.84
N THR A 2 -0.64 29.10 -71.20
CA THR A 2 -0.86 29.26 -69.77
C THR A 2 -0.74 27.85 -69.10
N PHE A 3 0.30 27.62 -68.29
CA PHE A 3 0.54 26.39 -67.64
C PHE A 3 -0.28 26.33 -66.32
N PHE A 4 -1.25 25.46 -66.28
CA PHE A 4 -1.89 25.06 -65.02
C PHE A 4 -1.01 24.04 -64.27
N ARG A 5 -0.56 24.38 -63.06
CA ARG A 5 0.05 23.39 -62.09
C ARG A 5 -1.04 22.77 -61.30
N SER A 6 -1.23 21.47 -61.43
CA SER A 6 -2.05 20.63 -60.54
C SER A 6 -1.37 20.52 -59.19
N ILE A 7 -2.08 20.92 -58.14
CA ILE A 7 -1.68 20.68 -56.74
C ILE A 7 -2.39 19.39 -56.31
N THR A 8 -1.61 18.34 -56.15
CA THR A 8 -2.09 17.08 -55.57
C THR A 8 -2.07 17.20 -54.05
N ILE A 9 -3.24 17.30 -53.40
CA ILE A 9 -3.37 17.28 -51.97
C ILE A 9 -3.37 15.80 -51.54
N SER A 10 -2.26 15.33 -50.98
CA SER A 10 -2.20 14.03 -50.32
C SER A 10 -2.91 14.12 -48.97
N ASN A 11 -4.10 13.53 -48.87
CA ASN A 11 -4.79 13.34 -47.64
C ASN A 11 -4.00 12.36 -46.76
N LEU A 12 -3.25 12.88 -45.82
CA LEU A 12 -2.66 12.10 -44.72
C LEU A 12 -3.79 11.79 -43.73
N LEU A 13 -4.41 10.63 -43.88
CA LEU A 13 -5.31 10.08 -42.89
C LEU A 13 -4.49 9.75 -41.63
N LEU A 14 -4.47 10.66 -40.68
CA LEU A 14 -4.07 10.37 -39.30
C LEU A 14 -5.09 9.41 -38.73
N TRP A 15 -4.78 8.14 -38.78
CA TRP A 15 -5.47 7.15 -38.01
C TRP A 15 -5.11 7.39 -36.52
N SER A 16 -5.95 8.11 -35.79
CA SER A 16 -5.94 8.11 -34.35
C SER A 16 -6.41 6.73 -33.90
N GLY A 17 -5.50 5.76 -33.95
CA GLY A 17 -5.73 4.49 -33.30
C GLY A 17 -6.01 4.77 -31.82
N VAL A 18 -7.18 4.38 -31.33
CA VAL A 18 -7.44 4.25 -29.91
C VAL A 18 -6.42 3.23 -29.43
N CYS A 19 -5.32 3.68 -28.87
CA CYS A 19 -4.33 2.81 -28.26
C CYS A 19 -4.99 2.19 -27.03
N CYS A 20 -5.61 1.02 -27.18
CA CYS A 20 -5.96 0.18 -26.05
C CYS A 20 -4.64 -0.25 -25.41
N GLY A 21 -4.56 -0.22 -24.08
CA GLY A 21 -3.41 -0.76 -23.38
C GLY A 21 -3.18 -2.23 -23.74
N ALA A 22 -1.95 -2.69 -23.62
CA ALA A 22 -1.58 -4.08 -23.82
C ALA A 22 -1.91 -4.91 -22.58
N ASP A 23 -2.23 -6.19 -22.80
CA ASP A 23 -2.34 -7.20 -21.74
C ASP A 23 -1.07 -8.04 -21.71
N TYR A 24 -0.40 -8.08 -20.55
CA TYR A 24 0.78 -8.94 -20.30
C TYR A 24 0.42 -10.04 -19.33
N TYR A 25 0.84 -11.27 -19.63
CA TYR A 25 0.53 -12.46 -18.86
C TYR A 25 1.80 -13.09 -18.28
N ILE A 26 1.75 -13.42 -16.98
CA ILE A 26 2.86 -14.01 -16.25
C ILE A 26 2.38 -15.30 -15.56
N ASP A 27 3.10 -16.40 -15.79
CA ASP A 27 2.85 -17.71 -15.22
C ASP A 27 4.18 -18.30 -14.73
N SER A 28 4.39 -18.37 -13.43
CA SER A 28 5.66 -18.83 -12.87
C SER A 28 5.91 -20.33 -13.05
N VAL A 29 4.89 -21.10 -13.42
CA VAL A 29 4.96 -22.56 -13.61
C VAL A 29 5.23 -22.89 -15.07
N ASP A 30 4.32 -22.50 -15.97
CA ASP A 30 4.30 -22.91 -17.36
C ASP A 30 4.82 -21.81 -18.32
N GLY A 31 5.12 -20.62 -17.82
CA GLY A 31 5.60 -19.49 -18.63
C GLY A 31 7.05 -19.64 -19.10
N SER A 32 7.45 -18.81 -20.06
CA SER A 32 8.81 -18.71 -20.58
C SER A 32 9.19 -17.25 -20.80
N ASP A 33 10.34 -16.82 -20.29
CA ASP A 33 10.86 -15.46 -20.51
C ASP A 33 11.34 -15.22 -21.95
N GLN A 34 11.30 -16.25 -22.78
CA GLN A 34 11.51 -16.18 -24.25
C GLN A 34 10.20 -15.81 -24.99
N SER A 35 9.06 -15.97 -24.35
CA SER A 35 7.75 -15.63 -24.91
C SER A 35 7.54 -14.11 -24.98
N ASP A 36 6.55 -13.67 -25.74
CA ASP A 36 6.18 -12.28 -25.86
C ASP A 36 5.38 -11.74 -24.66
N GLY A 37 4.77 -12.63 -23.88
CA GLY A 37 3.94 -12.29 -22.73
C GLY A 37 2.55 -11.76 -23.09
N LEU A 38 2.18 -11.71 -24.36
CA LEU A 38 0.97 -11.02 -24.83
C LEU A 38 -0.30 -11.90 -24.86
N SER A 39 -0.20 -13.14 -24.40
CA SER A 39 -1.37 -14.03 -24.30
C SER A 39 -1.21 -15.06 -23.19
N THR A 40 -2.31 -15.65 -22.78
CA THR A 40 -2.31 -16.78 -21.83
C THR A 40 -1.64 -18.05 -22.37
N ARG A 41 -1.34 -18.13 -23.68
CA ARG A 41 -0.64 -19.24 -24.32
C ARG A 41 0.86 -19.00 -24.44
N SER A 42 1.31 -17.75 -24.33
CA SER A 42 2.71 -17.36 -24.41
C SER A 42 3.12 -16.46 -23.22
N PRO A 43 2.81 -16.84 -21.96
CA PRO A 43 3.08 -15.99 -20.80
C PRO A 43 4.59 -15.93 -20.51
N TRP A 44 5.03 -14.84 -19.89
CA TRP A 44 6.35 -14.79 -19.26
C TRP A 44 6.39 -15.70 -18.03
N LYS A 45 7.57 -16.21 -17.70
CA LYS A 45 7.78 -16.97 -16.46
C LYS A 45 8.09 -16.09 -15.28
N SER A 46 8.98 -15.14 -15.45
CA SER A 46 9.46 -14.28 -14.38
C SER A 46 8.65 -12.98 -14.29
N HIS A 47 8.16 -12.66 -13.10
CA HIS A 47 7.53 -11.35 -12.83
C HIS A 47 8.50 -10.19 -13.07
N ARG A 48 9.82 -10.41 -13.05
CA ARG A 48 10.83 -9.39 -13.36
C ARG A 48 10.80 -8.90 -14.80
N LYS A 49 10.19 -9.67 -15.71
CA LYS A 49 9.98 -9.22 -17.09
C LYS A 49 9.16 -7.93 -17.17
N VAL A 50 8.28 -7.73 -16.20
CA VAL A 50 7.47 -6.50 -16.09
C VAL A 50 8.34 -5.24 -16.01
N GLU A 51 9.46 -5.29 -15.27
CA GLU A 51 10.38 -4.14 -15.15
C GLU A 51 11.04 -3.75 -16.48
N SER A 52 11.11 -4.66 -17.44
CA SER A 52 11.69 -4.45 -18.77
C SER A 52 10.64 -4.26 -19.87
N ALA A 53 9.37 -4.32 -19.53
CA ALA A 53 8.27 -4.27 -20.50
C ALA A 53 7.96 -2.87 -21.03
N SER A 54 8.51 -1.80 -20.42
CA SER A 54 8.19 -0.41 -20.78
C SER A 54 6.69 -0.17 -20.85
N LEU A 55 6.00 -0.42 -19.73
CA LEU A 55 4.54 -0.31 -19.65
C LEU A 55 4.05 1.09 -20.08
N ALA A 56 2.90 1.13 -20.71
CA ALA A 56 2.22 2.34 -21.13
C ALA A 56 0.88 2.52 -20.38
N ALA A 57 0.36 3.74 -20.41
CA ALA A 57 -0.95 4.04 -19.83
C ALA A 57 -2.06 3.15 -20.41
N GLY A 58 -2.77 2.46 -19.54
CA GLY A 58 -3.82 1.51 -19.89
C GLY A 58 -3.39 0.04 -19.96
N ASP A 59 -2.09 -0.25 -19.82
CA ASP A 59 -1.60 -1.63 -19.82
C ASP A 59 -2.07 -2.40 -18.58
N VAL A 60 -2.30 -3.69 -18.76
CA VAL A 60 -2.69 -4.59 -17.69
C VAL A 60 -1.70 -5.76 -17.59
N VAL A 61 -1.18 -5.97 -16.40
CA VAL A 61 -0.27 -7.06 -16.06
C VAL A 61 -1.05 -8.12 -15.28
N HIS A 62 -1.19 -9.29 -15.87
CA HIS A 62 -1.96 -10.40 -15.33
C HIS A 62 -1.04 -11.48 -14.77
N PHE A 63 -1.14 -11.75 -13.47
CA PHE A 63 -0.42 -12.83 -12.80
C PHE A 63 -1.32 -14.05 -12.66
N LYS A 64 -0.85 -15.22 -13.07
CA LYS A 64 -1.65 -16.46 -13.02
C LYS A 64 -1.94 -16.87 -11.58
N LYS A 65 -3.20 -17.14 -11.29
CA LYS A 65 -3.62 -17.75 -10.03
C LYS A 65 -2.93 -19.11 -9.83
N GLY A 66 -2.54 -19.42 -8.58
CA GLY A 66 -1.73 -20.57 -8.24
C GLY A 66 -0.22 -20.39 -8.46
N SER A 67 0.22 -19.30 -9.08
CA SER A 67 1.65 -18.96 -9.23
C SER A 67 2.25 -18.40 -7.94
N THR A 68 3.56 -18.61 -7.75
CA THR A 68 4.34 -17.97 -6.70
C THR A 68 5.49 -17.19 -7.30
N PHE A 69 5.65 -15.93 -6.88
CA PHE A 69 6.70 -15.03 -7.32
C PHE A 69 7.55 -14.62 -6.13
N SER A 70 8.86 -14.84 -6.20
CA SER A 70 9.80 -14.51 -5.13
C SER A 70 10.76 -13.41 -5.55
N GLY A 71 10.97 -12.45 -4.67
CA GLY A 71 11.78 -11.26 -4.89
C GLY A 71 10.97 -10.03 -5.19
N SER A 72 11.64 -8.94 -5.54
CA SER A 72 11.03 -7.61 -5.72
C SER A 72 10.90 -7.25 -7.18
N ILE A 73 9.81 -6.55 -7.52
CA ILE A 73 9.65 -5.80 -8.77
C ILE A 73 9.33 -4.34 -8.48
N ARG A 74 9.73 -3.47 -9.41
CA ARG A 74 9.45 -2.03 -9.34
C ARG A 74 8.75 -1.57 -10.62
N ILE A 75 7.62 -0.92 -10.46
CA ILE A 75 6.87 -0.30 -11.57
C ILE A 75 7.21 1.19 -11.55
N ARG A 76 7.83 1.67 -12.62
CA ARG A 76 8.28 3.07 -12.77
C ARG A 76 7.40 3.88 -13.72
N GLU A 77 6.72 3.19 -14.58
CA GLU A 77 5.84 3.78 -15.57
C GLU A 77 4.56 4.27 -14.92
N SER A 78 4.03 5.34 -15.46
CA SER A 78 2.79 5.95 -14.98
C SER A 78 1.63 5.66 -15.93
N GLY A 79 0.47 5.38 -15.34
CA GLY A 79 -0.80 5.47 -16.04
C GLY A 79 -1.29 6.91 -16.15
N THR A 80 -2.58 7.04 -16.43
CA THR A 80 -3.33 8.30 -16.36
C THR A 80 -4.65 8.05 -15.65
N ALA A 81 -5.37 9.11 -15.27
CA ALA A 81 -6.67 8.97 -14.62
C ALA A 81 -7.65 8.11 -15.42
N ASP A 82 -7.68 8.28 -16.74
CA ASP A 82 -8.57 7.52 -17.64
C ASP A 82 -7.99 6.17 -18.07
N LYS A 83 -6.68 5.99 -17.98
CA LYS A 83 -5.95 4.80 -18.41
C LYS A 83 -4.88 4.41 -17.37
N PRO A 84 -5.27 3.96 -16.18
CA PRO A 84 -4.31 3.50 -15.19
C PRO A 84 -3.59 2.22 -15.67
N ILE A 85 -2.36 2.04 -15.25
CA ILE A 85 -1.68 0.74 -15.38
C ILE A 85 -2.18 -0.15 -14.24
N ARG A 86 -2.52 -1.40 -14.56
CA ARG A 86 -3.10 -2.32 -13.60
C ARG A 86 -2.27 -3.59 -13.44
N LEU A 87 -2.02 -3.98 -12.20
CA LEU A 87 -1.44 -5.27 -11.82
C LEU A 87 -2.56 -6.09 -11.18
N THR A 88 -2.90 -7.24 -11.77
CA THR A 88 -4.03 -8.07 -11.31
C THR A 88 -3.77 -9.55 -11.56
N SER A 89 -4.73 -10.41 -11.24
CA SER A 89 -4.64 -11.85 -11.47
C SER A 89 -5.54 -12.33 -12.59
N TYR A 90 -5.21 -13.52 -13.15
CA TYR A 90 -6.04 -14.22 -14.11
C TYR A 90 -6.10 -15.73 -13.84
N GLY A 91 -7.03 -16.42 -14.50
CA GLY A 91 -7.25 -17.85 -14.35
C GLY A 91 -8.07 -18.22 -13.13
N THR A 92 -7.99 -19.48 -12.74
CA THR A 92 -8.74 -20.06 -11.60
C THR A 92 -7.77 -20.57 -10.53
N GLY A 93 -8.24 -20.67 -9.28
CA GLY A 93 -7.44 -21.13 -8.15
C GLY A 93 -7.13 -20.01 -7.15
N GLU A 94 -6.14 -20.25 -6.28
CA GLU A 94 -5.68 -19.31 -5.27
C GLU A 94 -5.06 -18.05 -5.92
N LEU A 95 -5.14 -16.92 -5.24
CA LEU A 95 -4.49 -15.69 -5.70
C LEU A 95 -2.99 -15.90 -5.91
N PRO A 96 -2.39 -15.24 -6.91
CA PRO A 96 -0.94 -15.34 -7.15
C PRO A 96 -0.19 -14.78 -5.95
N LYS A 97 0.76 -15.58 -5.45
CA LYS A 97 1.52 -15.29 -4.24
C LYS A 97 2.78 -14.50 -4.55
N PHE A 98 2.95 -13.39 -3.88
CA PHE A 98 4.16 -12.59 -3.87
C PHE A 98 4.87 -12.73 -2.52
N THR A 99 6.14 -13.09 -2.53
CA THR A 99 6.96 -13.25 -1.34
C THR A 99 8.35 -12.66 -1.53
N ASN A 100 8.93 -12.16 -0.46
CA ASN A 100 10.33 -11.71 -0.47
C ASN A 100 10.96 -11.97 0.91
N PRO A 101 11.37 -13.21 1.20
CA PRO A 101 11.84 -13.61 2.54
C PRO A 101 13.26 -13.17 2.87
N THR A 102 13.88 -12.29 2.09
CA THR A 102 15.26 -11.84 2.33
C THR A 102 15.37 -10.99 3.60
N THR A 103 16.24 -11.40 4.51
CA THR A 103 16.36 -10.86 5.88
C THR A 103 17.53 -9.91 6.10
N ARG A 104 18.48 -9.77 5.19
CA ARG A 104 19.67 -8.93 5.39
C ARG A 104 19.77 -7.83 4.36
N ASP A 105 19.83 -6.57 4.82
CA ASP A 105 20.12 -5.34 4.04
C ASP A 105 19.37 -5.20 2.70
N ALA A 106 18.65 -6.23 2.31
CA ALA A 106 17.80 -6.25 1.15
C ALA A 106 16.41 -5.70 1.48
N SER A 107 15.77 -5.15 0.48
CA SER A 107 14.37 -4.74 0.57
C SER A 107 13.47 -5.97 0.73
N GLY A 108 12.61 -5.97 1.73
CA GLY A 108 11.50 -6.93 1.86
C GLY A 108 10.34 -6.64 0.94
N ASN A 109 10.39 -5.57 0.18
CA ASN A 109 9.31 -5.21 -0.71
C ASN A 109 9.15 -6.26 -1.82
N ALA A 110 7.95 -6.77 -2.00
CA ALA A 110 7.62 -7.63 -3.13
C ALA A 110 7.22 -6.80 -4.36
N ILE A 111 6.44 -5.72 -4.14
CA ILE A 111 6.10 -4.77 -5.20
C ILE A 111 6.40 -3.36 -4.73
N ILE A 112 7.06 -2.58 -5.60
CA ILE A 112 7.34 -1.16 -5.39
C ILE A 112 6.70 -0.37 -6.53
N LEU A 113 5.86 0.58 -6.18
CA LEU A 113 5.23 1.51 -7.11
C LEU A 113 6.00 2.83 -7.08
N SER A 114 6.48 3.28 -8.23
CA SER A 114 7.25 4.52 -8.40
C SER A 114 6.66 5.43 -9.49
N GLY A 115 5.61 5.00 -10.17
CA GLY A 115 4.83 5.78 -11.13
C GLY A 115 3.44 6.12 -10.59
N ASP A 116 2.77 7.05 -11.25
CA ASP A 116 1.42 7.51 -10.91
C ASP A 116 0.32 6.63 -11.52
N TYR A 117 -0.88 6.73 -10.97
CA TYR A 117 -2.08 6.05 -11.50
C TYR A 117 -1.89 4.54 -11.70
N LEU A 118 -1.33 3.89 -10.68
CA LEU A 118 -1.13 2.45 -10.65
C LEU A 118 -2.21 1.78 -9.80
N ILE A 119 -2.76 0.69 -10.29
CA ILE A 119 -3.75 -0.13 -9.56
C ILE A 119 -3.13 -1.50 -9.28
N VAL A 120 -3.12 -1.91 -8.01
CA VAL A 120 -2.72 -3.26 -7.58
C VAL A 120 -3.92 -3.93 -6.93
N GLU A 121 -4.36 -5.05 -7.52
CA GLU A 121 -5.56 -5.74 -7.06
C GLU A 121 -5.50 -7.26 -7.25
N ASN A 122 -6.23 -7.99 -6.40
CA ASN A 122 -6.40 -9.44 -6.50
C ASN A 122 -5.07 -10.20 -6.45
N LEU A 123 -4.14 -9.79 -5.58
CA LEU A 123 -2.85 -10.41 -5.32
C LEU A 123 -2.76 -10.84 -3.86
N HIS A 124 -1.92 -11.83 -3.59
CA HIS A 124 -1.63 -12.34 -2.25
C HIS A 124 -0.16 -12.10 -1.89
N PHE A 125 0.09 -11.32 -0.84
CA PHE A 125 1.42 -11.07 -0.30
C PHE A 125 1.63 -11.93 0.94
N HIS A 126 2.74 -12.65 1.00
CA HIS A 126 3.00 -13.58 2.09
C HIS A 126 4.50 -13.68 2.41
N ASP A 127 4.83 -13.84 3.70
CA ASP A 127 6.21 -14.00 4.16
C ASP A 127 7.17 -12.95 3.61
N THR A 128 6.80 -11.68 3.70
CA THR A 128 7.74 -10.58 3.52
C THR A 128 8.43 -10.30 4.86
N PRO A 129 9.68 -9.80 4.89
CA PRO A 129 10.47 -9.79 6.12
C PRO A 129 9.73 -9.16 7.28
N GLY A 130 9.53 -9.97 8.30
CA GLY A 130 8.96 -9.56 9.55
C GLY A 130 10.00 -9.26 10.62
N GLU A 131 11.28 -9.48 10.36
CA GLU A 131 12.33 -9.28 11.34
C GLU A 131 13.58 -8.68 10.68
N TYR A 132 14.13 -7.67 11.32
CA TYR A 132 15.34 -7.01 10.88
C TYR A 132 16.47 -7.28 11.85
N VAL A 133 17.50 -7.99 11.40
CA VAL A 133 18.59 -8.52 12.24
C VAL A 133 19.83 -7.67 12.23
N SER A 134 19.98 -6.67 11.36
CA SER A 134 21.14 -5.77 11.33
C SER A 134 20.83 -4.43 11.97
N GLY A 135 21.76 -3.88 12.71
CA GLY A 135 21.62 -2.76 13.63
C GLY A 135 20.98 -1.45 13.15
N ARG A 136 20.37 -1.39 11.97
CA ARG A 136 19.65 -0.22 11.47
C ARG A 136 18.41 -0.61 10.70
N ILE A 137 17.26 -0.20 11.20
CA ILE A 137 16.00 -0.31 10.45
C ILE A 137 15.91 0.74 9.35
N ILE A 138 15.40 0.30 8.21
CA ILE A 138 14.99 1.19 7.12
C ILE A 138 13.54 0.87 6.81
N MET A 139 12.61 1.67 7.35
CA MET A 139 11.15 1.49 7.23
C MET A 139 10.70 1.19 5.79
N THR A 140 11.21 1.96 4.84
CA THR A 140 10.86 1.81 3.43
C THR A 140 11.22 0.44 2.83
N LYS A 141 11.96 -0.40 3.56
CA LYS A 141 12.33 -1.74 3.11
C LYS A 141 11.48 -2.85 3.72
N LEU A 142 10.57 -2.54 4.62
CA LEU A 142 9.81 -3.55 5.36
C LEU A 142 8.47 -3.93 4.70
N ALA A 143 7.83 -2.99 4.03
CA ALA A 143 6.49 -3.21 3.49
C ALA A 143 6.47 -4.22 2.34
N ALA A 144 5.51 -5.12 2.34
CA ALA A 144 5.27 -6.02 1.23
C ALA A 144 4.96 -5.26 -0.06
N LEU A 145 4.07 -4.28 0.03
CA LEU A 145 3.78 -3.34 -1.05
C LEU A 145 4.18 -1.92 -0.60
N ARG A 146 5.03 -1.30 -1.39
CA ARG A 146 5.51 0.05 -1.13
C ARG A 146 5.13 0.99 -2.26
N ILE A 147 4.61 2.16 -1.90
CA ILE A 147 4.36 3.28 -2.81
C ILE A 147 5.40 4.34 -2.50
N ASP A 148 6.25 4.63 -3.48
CA ASP A 148 7.29 5.64 -3.36
C ASP A 148 6.69 7.04 -3.31
N ARG A 149 7.47 7.99 -2.80
CA ARG A 149 7.12 9.40 -2.87
C ARG A 149 7.04 9.86 -4.32
N GLY A 150 5.96 10.58 -4.65
CA GLY A 150 5.68 11.04 -6.00
C GLY A 150 5.13 9.94 -6.92
N ALA A 151 4.71 8.80 -6.35
CA ALA A 151 3.87 7.83 -7.01
C ALA A 151 2.42 8.07 -6.58
N ASP A 152 1.80 9.06 -7.18
CA ASP A 152 0.51 9.58 -6.74
C ASP A 152 -0.68 8.90 -7.43
N HIS A 153 -1.87 9.07 -6.88
CA HIS A 153 -3.12 8.51 -7.42
C HIS A 153 -3.13 6.98 -7.57
N CYS A 154 -2.40 6.27 -6.71
CA CYS A 154 -2.37 4.82 -6.70
C CYS A 154 -3.60 4.23 -5.99
N ILE A 155 -4.05 3.05 -6.44
CA ILE A 155 -5.16 2.31 -5.83
C ILE A 155 -4.68 0.91 -5.45
N ILE A 156 -4.77 0.57 -4.16
CA ILE A 156 -4.45 -0.76 -3.64
C ILE A 156 -5.73 -1.38 -3.10
N ARG A 157 -6.25 -2.41 -3.79
CA ARG A 157 -7.56 -2.96 -3.43
C ARG A 157 -7.67 -4.47 -3.64
N ASN A 158 -8.54 -5.10 -2.85
CA ASN A 158 -8.88 -6.52 -2.97
C ASN A 158 -7.66 -7.44 -2.92
N ASN A 159 -6.63 -7.08 -2.15
CA ASN A 159 -5.44 -7.89 -1.95
C ASN A 159 -5.46 -8.55 -0.57
N GLU A 160 -4.66 -9.60 -0.43
CA GLU A 160 -4.40 -10.27 0.83
C GLU A 160 -2.94 -10.05 1.25
N PHE A 161 -2.71 -9.68 2.51
CA PHE A 161 -1.39 -9.52 3.11
C PHE A 161 -1.31 -10.40 4.34
N ILE A 162 -0.65 -11.54 4.24
CA ILE A 162 -0.58 -12.55 5.29
C ILE A 162 0.83 -12.70 5.81
N LYS A 163 1.02 -12.56 7.12
CA LYS A 163 2.33 -12.64 7.78
C LYS A 163 3.35 -11.67 7.17
N THR A 164 2.91 -10.49 6.83
CA THR A 164 3.77 -9.41 6.36
C THR A 164 4.16 -8.55 7.56
N GLY A 165 5.43 -8.28 7.75
CA GLY A 165 5.89 -7.44 8.86
C GLY A 165 5.32 -6.03 8.78
N GLN A 166 5.29 -5.48 7.60
CA GLN A 166 4.54 -4.29 7.23
C GLN A 166 3.77 -4.62 5.94
N GLY A 167 2.45 -4.46 5.96
CA GLY A 167 1.63 -4.79 4.79
C GLY A 167 1.84 -3.80 3.66
N ILE A 168 1.35 -2.58 3.84
CA ILE A 168 1.38 -1.51 2.85
C ILE A 168 2.07 -0.29 3.44
N MET A 169 3.03 0.28 2.72
CA MET A 169 3.59 1.59 3.02
C MET A 169 3.29 2.56 1.89
N SER A 170 2.69 3.69 2.20
CA SER A 170 2.37 4.72 1.22
C SER A 170 3.07 6.04 1.53
N ALA A 171 3.86 6.52 0.56
CA ALA A 171 4.40 7.85 0.51
C ALA A 171 3.94 8.65 -0.74
N GLY A 172 2.95 8.12 -1.47
CA GLY A 172 2.29 8.81 -2.59
C GLY A 172 1.02 9.51 -2.13
N GLU A 173 0.76 10.70 -2.66
CA GLU A 173 -0.48 11.45 -2.40
C GLU A 173 -1.67 10.90 -3.21
N HIS A 174 -2.88 11.24 -2.79
CA HIS A 174 -4.12 10.81 -3.45
C HIS A 174 -4.24 9.28 -3.61
N THR A 175 -3.64 8.54 -2.69
CA THR A 175 -3.67 7.07 -2.67
C THR A 175 -4.95 6.58 -2.01
N LEU A 176 -5.58 5.58 -2.63
CA LEU A 176 -6.71 4.84 -2.09
C LEU A 176 -6.29 3.42 -1.71
N ILE A 177 -6.40 3.07 -0.43
CA ILE A 177 -6.15 1.73 0.10
C ILE A 177 -7.48 1.16 0.59
N THR A 178 -8.08 0.22 -0.17
CA THR A 178 -9.44 -0.19 0.11
C THR A 178 -9.71 -1.67 -0.12
N LYS A 179 -10.60 -2.27 0.67
CA LYS A 179 -11.06 -3.65 0.52
C LYS A 179 -9.92 -4.68 0.55
N ASN A 180 -8.85 -4.42 1.27
CA ASN A 180 -7.79 -5.40 1.48
C ASN A 180 -8.01 -6.18 2.77
N TYR A 181 -7.52 -7.40 2.79
CA TYR A 181 -7.42 -8.23 3.98
C TYR A 181 -5.95 -8.30 4.42
N LEU A 182 -5.68 -7.87 5.64
CA LEU A 182 -4.33 -7.86 6.21
C LEU A 182 -4.36 -8.66 7.52
N ASP A 183 -3.48 -9.65 7.65
CA ASP A 183 -3.33 -10.48 8.85
C ASP A 183 -1.83 -10.61 9.19
N GLY A 184 -1.43 -9.89 10.21
CA GLY A 184 -0.04 -9.66 10.53
C GLY A 184 0.58 -10.67 11.49
N PRO A 185 1.87 -10.55 11.73
CA PRO A 185 2.55 -11.25 12.82
C PRO A 185 2.34 -10.54 14.15
N SER A 186 2.52 -11.28 15.22
CA SER A 186 2.42 -10.79 16.61
C SER A 186 3.78 -10.71 17.31
N TYR A 187 4.84 -10.38 16.58
CA TYR A 187 6.20 -10.23 17.13
C TYR A 187 6.85 -8.93 16.67
N ALA A 188 7.85 -8.44 17.42
CA ALA A 188 8.57 -7.22 17.06
C ALA A 188 9.38 -7.40 15.77
N LEU A 189 9.29 -6.45 14.85
CA LEU A 189 10.12 -6.40 13.63
C LEU A 189 11.58 -6.08 13.94
N TRP A 190 11.76 -5.32 15.00
CA TRP A 190 13.07 -4.95 15.51
C TRP A 190 12.97 -4.60 16.98
N ARG A 191 13.99 -4.93 17.77
CA ARG A 191 14.03 -4.66 19.19
C ARG A 191 15.44 -4.44 19.72
N THR A 192 15.55 -3.49 20.63
CA THR A 192 16.68 -3.32 21.54
C THR A 192 16.16 -3.33 22.99
N SER A 193 17.05 -3.16 23.96
CA SER A 193 16.64 -3.00 25.38
C SER A 193 15.89 -1.69 25.66
N LYS A 194 15.91 -0.73 24.73
CA LYS A 194 15.34 0.62 24.91
C LYS A 194 14.31 1.01 23.87
N SER A 195 14.22 0.28 22.77
CA SER A 195 13.34 0.63 21.65
C SER A 195 12.95 -0.61 20.87
N SER A 196 11.78 -0.57 20.25
CA SER A 196 11.31 -1.60 19.33
C SER A 196 10.49 -0.98 18.20
N TRP A 197 10.24 -1.82 17.19
CA TRP A 197 9.26 -1.56 16.15
C TRP A 197 8.37 -2.77 15.99
N GLY A 198 7.09 -2.56 16.15
CA GLY A 198 6.07 -3.56 15.96
C GLY A 198 5.70 -3.73 14.48
N PRO A 199 4.95 -4.76 14.16
CA PRO A 199 4.38 -4.96 12.83
C PRO A 199 3.24 -3.98 12.58
N MET A 200 3.07 -3.57 11.32
CA MET A 200 2.10 -2.55 10.90
C MET A 200 1.27 -3.06 9.73
N GLY A 201 -0.04 -2.90 9.79
CA GLY A 201 -0.90 -3.22 8.65
C GLY A 201 -0.68 -2.25 7.51
N ILE A 202 -0.96 -0.98 7.75
CA ILE A 202 -0.85 0.11 6.77
C ILE A 202 -0.05 1.25 7.40
N HIS A 203 0.95 1.74 6.69
CA HIS A 203 1.80 2.82 7.11
C HIS A 203 1.71 4.00 6.14
N LEU A 204 1.24 5.15 6.61
CA LEU A 204 1.06 6.37 5.83
C LEU A 204 2.16 7.37 6.18
N ASN A 205 3.03 7.67 5.22
CA ASN A 205 4.13 8.63 5.40
C ASN A 205 3.79 10.06 4.97
N ILE A 206 2.69 10.27 4.27
CA ILE A 206 2.26 11.55 3.71
C ILE A 206 0.74 11.69 3.84
N GLY A 207 0.22 12.90 3.64
CA GLY A 207 -1.22 13.17 3.62
C GLY A 207 -1.92 12.84 2.31
N ASN A 208 -3.14 13.39 2.16
CA ASN A 208 -4.02 13.21 0.99
C ASN A 208 -4.28 11.72 0.68
N GLN A 209 -4.64 10.92 1.69
CA GLN A 209 -4.86 9.48 1.53
C GLN A 209 -6.22 9.04 2.08
N GLU A 210 -6.76 8.01 1.46
CA GLU A 210 -7.97 7.33 1.92
C GLU A 210 -7.69 5.86 2.23
N VAL A 211 -8.09 5.44 3.43
CA VAL A 211 -8.02 4.04 3.89
C VAL A 211 -9.42 3.58 4.25
N SER A 212 -9.99 2.68 3.45
CA SER A 212 -11.41 2.34 3.60
C SER A 212 -11.72 0.86 3.36
N TYR A 213 -12.71 0.34 4.07
CA TYR A 213 -13.23 -1.02 3.89
C TYR A 213 -12.17 -2.14 4.01
N ASN A 214 -11.06 -1.90 4.69
CA ASN A 214 -10.05 -2.94 4.94
C ASN A 214 -10.40 -3.73 6.19
N THR A 215 -10.00 -5.01 6.20
CA THR A 215 -9.95 -5.84 7.38
C THR A 215 -8.49 -6.00 7.80
N ILE A 216 -8.14 -5.54 8.99
CA ILE A 216 -6.76 -5.49 9.48
C ILE A 216 -6.68 -6.21 10.82
N LYS A 217 -5.89 -7.30 10.89
CA LYS A 217 -5.84 -8.16 12.05
C LYS A 217 -4.43 -8.48 12.52
N ASN A 218 -4.29 -8.69 13.85
CA ASN A 218 -3.14 -9.30 14.50
C ASN A 218 -1.79 -8.56 14.35
N PHE A 219 -1.78 -7.32 13.91
CA PHE A 219 -0.57 -6.48 13.89
C PHE A 219 -0.30 -5.94 15.29
N GLY A 220 0.80 -6.36 15.88
CA GLY A 220 1.20 -5.89 17.19
C GLY A 220 2.09 -6.90 17.91
N THR A 221 2.90 -6.40 18.84
CA THR A 221 3.77 -7.22 19.67
C THR A 221 3.61 -6.82 21.13
N LYS A 222 3.78 -7.80 22.03
CA LYS A 222 3.94 -7.58 23.46
C LYS A 222 5.40 -7.54 23.89
N ASP A 223 6.30 -7.77 22.96
CA ASP A 223 7.76 -7.83 23.18
C ASP A 223 8.46 -6.47 23.09
N SER A 224 7.74 -5.39 23.30
CA SER A 224 8.29 -4.03 23.32
C SER A 224 8.84 -3.70 24.73
N PRO A 225 9.90 -2.88 24.83
CA PRO A 225 10.36 -2.35 26.14
C PRO A 225 9.29 -1.54 26.89
N TRP A 226 8.29 -1.04 26.19
CA TRP A 226 7.12 -0.34 26.77
C TRP A 226 5.82 -1.14 26.77
N GLY A 227 5.93 -2.45 26.53
CA GLY A 227 4.83 -3.42 26.69
C GLY A 227 4.08 -3.78 25.43
N SER A 228 3.93 -2.86 24.48
CA SER A 228 3.24 -3.10 23.20
C SER A 228 3.74 -2.18 22.11
N ASP A 229 3.64 -2.60 20.85
CA ASP A 229 4.12 -1.83 19.72
C ASP A 229 3.49 -2.35 18.41
N GLY A 230 3.42 -1.49 17.38
CA GLY A 230 2.76 -1.80 16.11
C GLY A 230 1.25 -1.56 16.14
N GLY A 231 0.59 -1.77 15.03
CA GLY A 231 -0.83 -1.53 14.94
C GLY A 231 -1.44 -1.72 13.57
N ALA A 232 -2.73 -1.45 13.49
CA ALA A 232 -3.45 -1.58 12.23
C ALA A 232 -3.02 -0.50 11.22
N ILE A 233 -2.98 0.77 11.64
CA ILE A 233 -2.61 1.91 10.80
C ILE A 233 -1.64 2.80 11.57
N GLU A 234 -0.47 3.05 10.97
CA GLU A 234 0.48 4.02 11.48
C GLU A 234 0.60 5.21 10.53
N ILE A 235 0.59 6.42 11.11
CA ILE A 235 0.69 7.68 10.38
C ILE A 235 1.87 8.43 10.95
N ASP A 236 3.05 8.03 10.56
CA ASP A 236 4.26 8.56 11.13
C ASP A 236 5.41 8.64 10.13
N CYS A 237 6.60 8.83 10.65
CA CYS A 237 7.86 8.91 9.93
C CYS A 237 7.85 9.85 8.72
N GLY A 238 9.04 10.26 8.36
CA GLY A 238 9.21 11.18 7.23
C GLY A 238 8.82 12.61 7.57
N ARG A 239 9.26 13.49 6.70
CA ARG A 239 9.29 14.95 6.88
C ARG A 239 8.08 15.64 6.27
N TYR A 240 7.04 14.88 5.94
CA TYR A 240 5.93 15.37 5.12
C TYR A 240 4.73 15.70 5.99
N HIS A 241 3.95 16.66 5.52
CA HIS A 241 2.67 17.00 6.13
C HIS A 241 1.72 15.82 6.07
N LYS A 242 1.02 15.57 7.16
CA LYS A 242 0.01 14.51 7.29
C LYS A 242 -1.38 15.13 7.37
N LYS A 243 -1.81 15.66 6.24
CA LYS A 243 -3.08 16.37 6.09
C LYS A 243 -4.07 15.60 5.22
N ASN A 244 -5.36 15.89 5.40
CA ASN A 244 -6.42 15.35 4.54
C ASN A 244 -6.38 13.81 4.48
N ILE A 245 -6.41 13.16 5.64
CA ILE A 245 -6.43 11.70 5.72
C ILE A 245 -7.83 11.26 6.10
N TYR A 246 -8.42 10.38 5.30
CA TYR A 246 -9.73 9.82 5.56
C TYR A 246 -9.66 8.32 5.81
N ILE A 247 -10.02 7.88 7.04
CA ILE A 247 -9.99 6.49 7.47
C ILE A 247 -11.40 6.07 7.84
N HIS A 248 -12.02 5.20 7.05
CA HIS A 248 -13.43 4.87 7.27
C HIS A 248 -13.83 3.45 6.87
N HIS A 249 -14.86 2.94 7.52
CA HIS A 249 -15.43 1.61 7.26
C HIS A 249 -14.40 0.47 7.32
N ASN A 250 -13.33 0.63 8.11
CA ASN A 250 -12.38 -0.44 8.32
C ASN A 250 -12.80 -1.29 9.52
N TYR A 251 -12.40 -2.55 9.49
CA TYR A 251 -12.49 -3.47 10.60
C TYR A 251 -11.08 -3.78 11.12
N SER A 252 -10.83 -3.48 12.39
CA SER A 252 -9.57 -3.69 13.10
C SER A 252 -9.79 -4.68 14.23
N GLU A 253 -8.99 -5.76 14.28
CA GLU A 253 -9.14 -6.80 15.30
C GLU A 253 -7.79 -7.38 15.73
N GLY A 254 -7.56 -7.45 17.03
CA GLY A 254 -6.38 -8.11 17.59
C GLY A 254 -5.07 -7.36 17.39
N ASN A 255 -5.11 -6.14 16.89
CA ASN A 255 -3.94 -5.30 16.73
C ASN A 255 -3.51 -4.71 18.08
N ALA A 256 -2.28 -4.19 18.17
CA ALA A 256 -1.84 -3.46 19.35
C ALA A 256 -2.66 -2.18 19.53
N GLY A 257 -3.00 -1.50 18.44
CA GLY A 257 -3.90 -0.36 18.38
C GLY A 257 -4.48 -0.16 16.99
N PHE A 258 -5.49 0.70 16.87
CA PHE A 258 -6.09 0.99 15.56
C PHE A 258 -5.31 2.03 14.79
N ILE A 259 -5.04 3.19 15.39
CA ILE A 259 -4.27 4.27 14.76
C ILE A 259 -3.19 4.73 15.72
N GLU A 260 -1.96 4.75 15.24
CA GLU A 260 -0.85 5.44 15.88
C GLU A 260 -0.36 6.60 15.00
N SER A 261 -0.04 7.72 15.61
CA SER A 261 0.59 8.86 14.94
C SER A 261 1.73 9.40 15.76
N SER A 262 2.89 9.51 15.14
CA SER A 262 4.04 10.16 15.71
C SER A 262 4.63 11.21 14.75
N TRP A 263 5.49 12.06 15.27
CA TRP A 263 6.30 12.95 14.44
C TRP A 263 7.74 12.44 14.33
N ASP A 264 8.47 12.97 13.36
CA ASP A 264 9.92 12.77 13.30
C ASP A 264 10.61 13.54 14.46
N TYR A 265 11.68 12.98 15.04
CA TYR A 265 12.49 13.62 16.07
C TYR A 265 13.03 15.00 15.66
N ASP A 266 13.13 15.26 14.38
CA ASP A 266 13.50 16.54 13.80
C ASP A 266 12.30 17.50 13.60
N TRP A 267 11.16 17.25 14.26
CA TRP A 267 9.94 18.02 14.05
C TRP A 267 10.13 19.54 14.06
N PRO A 268 10.81 20.18 15.01
CA PRO A 268 10.98 21.64 14.96
C PRO A 268 11.67 22.12 13.68
N ARG A 269 12.50 21.28 13.07
CA ARG A 269 13.24 21.60 11.84
C ARG A 269 12.36 21.50 10.60
N TYR A 270 11.41 20.56 10.57
CA TYR A 270 10.62 20.28 9.37
C TYR A 270 9.21 20.87 9.41
N GLN A 271 8.78 21.42 10.56
CA GLN A 271 7.47 22.06 10.75
C GLN A 271 6.33 21.23 10.14
N GLN A 272 6.31 19.94 10.45
CA GLN A 272 5.26 19.07 9.97
C GLN A 272 3.89 19.54 10.43
N GLU A 273 2.93 19.57 9.50
CA GLU A 273 1.54 19.89 9.80
C GLU A 273 0.73 18.58 9.82
N ILE A 274 0.00 18.38 10.91
CA ILE A 274 -0.91 17.23 11.08
C ILE A 274 -2.29 17.81 11.30
N TYR A 275 -3.14 17.75 10.29
CA TYR A 275 -4.47 18.34 10.36
C TYR A 275 -5.45 17.75 9.35
N ASN A 276 -6.74 18.03 9.59
CA ASN A 276 -7.85 17.64 8.73
C ASN A 276 -7.92 16.13 8.49
N TRP A 277 -7.96 15.36 9.59
CA TRP A 277 -8.23 13.94 9.50
C TRP A 277 -9.69 13.66 9.79
N ARG A 278 -10.26 12.72 9.09
CA ARG A 278 -11.56 12.17 9.39
C ARG A 278 -11.47 10.67 9.61
N VAL A 279 -11.86 10.22 10.79
CA VAL A 279 -11.89 8.82 11.18
C VAL A 279 -13.33 8.48 11.54
N SER A 280 -14.03 7.73 10.67
CA SER A 280 -15.47 7.52 10.83
C SER A 280 -15.93 6.13 10.38
N PHE A 281 -16.98 5.65 11.02
CA PHE A 281 -17.60 4.37 10.67
C PHE A 281 -16.66 3.14 10.72
N ASN A 282 -15.62 3.17 11.53
CA ASN A 282 -14.74 2.01 11.73
C ASN A 282 -15.23 1.15 12.90
N VAL A 283 -14.93 -0.13 12.83
CA VAL A 283 -15.12 -1.06 13.93
C VAL A 283 -13.76 -1.53 14.42
N CYS A 284 -13.44 -1.24 15.69
CA CYS A 284 -12.16 -1.53 16.31
C CYS A 284 -12.35 -2.47 17.49
N TYR A 285 -11.76 -3.66 17.39
CA TYR A 285 -11.75 -4.67 18.44
C TYR A 285 -10.31 -5.07 18.77
N ASP A 286 -9.56 -4.13 19.35
CA ASP A 286 -8.11 -4.21 19.54
C ASP A 286 -7.73 -4.35 21.03
N GLY A 287 -6.50 -4.79 21.26
CA GLY A 287 -6.04 -5.18 22.61
C GLY A 287 -5.74 -3.99 23.53
N GLN A 288 -5.27 -2.88 23.01
CA GLN A 288 -4.76 -1.78 23.84
C GLN A 288 -5.36 -0.42 23.49
N SER A 289 -4.65 0.38 22.72
CA SER A 289 -5.11 1.71 22.35
C SER A 289 -5.76 1.69 20.97
N TRP A 290 -6.86 2.41 20.81
CA TRP A 290 -7.47 2.57 19.50
C TRP A 290 -6.91 3.79 18.76
N LEU A 291 -6.43 4.77 19.51
CA LEU A 291 -5.76 5.95 18.98
C LEU A 291 -4.60 6.32 19.90
N PHE A 292 -3.43 6.42 19.33
CA PHE A 292 -2.22 6.85 20.02
C PHE A 292 -1.60 8.02 19.27
N MET A 293 -1.68 9.22 19.87
CA MET A 293 -1.22 10.46 19.25
C MET A 293 0.00 10.99 19.99
N LEU A 294 1.15 10.95 19.36
CA LEU A 294 2.40 11.51 19.88
C LEU A 294 2.76 12.88 19.28
N ALA A 295 1.93 13.37 18.35
CA ALA A 295 2.18 14.62 17.65
C ALA A 295 1.05 15.63 17.89
N PRO A 296 1.33 16.94 17.97
CA PRO A 296 0.30 17.95 17.92
C PRO A 296 -0.46 17.89 16.61
N CYS A 297 -1.77 17.83 16.69
CA CYS A 297 -2.64 17.77 15.54
C CYS A 297 -3.86 18.68 15.74
N THR A 298 -4.43 19.16 14.65
CA THR A 298 -5.61 20.01 14.64
C THR A 298 -6.65 19.51 13.65
N GLY A 299 -7.94 19.71 13.95
CA GLY A 299 -9.01 19.33 13.03
C GLY A 299 -9.08 17.84 12.75
N ILE A 300 -9.03 17.02 13.81
CA ILE A 300 -9.28 15.57 13.72
C ILE A 300 -10.73 15.33 14.13
N TYR A 301 -11.48 14.71 13.24
CA TYR A 301 -12.88 14.35 13.44
C TYR A 301 -12.99 12.84 13.65
N PHE A 302 -13.53 12.44 14.81
CA PHE A 302 -13.84 11.06 15.14
C PHE A 302 -15.34 10.92 15.33
N ASP A 303 -16.00 10.32 14.37
CA ASP A 303 -17.45 10.16 14.40
C ASP A 303 -17.91 8.76 13.99
N ASN A 304 -18.97 8.26 14.60
CA ASN A 304 -19.61 7.00 14.24
C ASN A 304 -18.68 5.77 14.24
N ASN A 305 -17.63 5.74 15.05
CA ASN A 305 -16.79 4.56 15.22
C ASN A 305 -17.32 3.68 16.35
N THR A 306 -17.20 2.36 16.18
CA THR A 306 -17.44 1.39 17.24
C THR A 306 -16.12 0.91 17.79
N ILE A 307 -15.90 1.05 19.10
CA ILE A 307 -14.66 0.70 19.77
C ILE A 307 -14.96 -0.26 20.91
N ALA A 308 -14.35 -1.45 20.86
CA ALA A 308 -14.40 -2.43 21.92
C ALA A 308 -13.00 -2.98 22.22
N ARG A 309 -12.77 -3.45 23.43
CA ARG A 309 -11.52 -4.09 23.85
C ARG A 309 -11.83 -5.47 24.40
N TYR A 310 -11.11 -6.50 23.96
CA TYR A 310 -11.39 -7.85 24.46
C TYR A 310 -10.81 -8.16 25.85
N ASN A 311 -10.06 -7.23 26.46
CA ASN A 311 -9.56 -7.36 27.82
C ASN A 311 -10.15 -6.31 28.78
N ALA A 312 -11.17 -5.58 28.38
CA ALA A 312 -11.78 -4.57 29.24
C ALA A 312 -13.06 -5.09 29.88
N VAL A 313 -13.11 -5.05 31.22
CA VAL A 313 -14.32 -5.34 32.00
C VAL A 313 -15.33 -4.18 31.94
N SER A 314 -15.03 -3.11 31.19
CA SER A 314 -15.91 -1.95 31.05
C SER A 314 -16.00 -1.48 29.62
N TYR A 315 -17.24 -1.41 29.13
CA TYR A 315 -17.57 -0.74 27.88
C TYR A 315 -17.56 0.78 28.15
N THR A 316 -16.64 1.50 27.53
CA THR A 316 -16.74 2.96 27.49
C THR A 316 -17.23 3.37 26.10
N HIS A 317 -18.47 3.79 26.01
CA HIS A 317 -18.93 4.60 24.88
C HIS A 317 -18.31 5.98 25.04
N LEU A 318 -17.19 6.23 24.38
CA LEU A 318 -16.63 7.56 24.22
C LEU A 318 -17.36 8.24 23.07
N THR A 319 -18.51 8.84 23.38
CA THR A 319 -18.93 10.02 22.64
C THR A 319 -18.02 11.15 23.10
N LEU A 320 -17.01 11.48 22.31
CA LEU A 320 -16.29 12.73 22.53
C LEU A 320 -17.31 13.85 22.35
N PRO A 321 -17.44 14.76 23.31
CA PRO A 321 -18.28 15.93 23.09
C PRO A 321 -17.75 16.68 21.89
N THR A 322 -18.61 17.00 20.95
CA THR A 322 -18.36 18.02 19.93
C THR A 322 -18.19 19.33 20.66
N THR A 323 -16.99 19.65 21.13
CA THR A 323 -16.68 20.97 21.56
C THR A 323 -16.45 21.80 20.33
N GLU A 324 -17.39 22.72 20.06
CA GLU A 324 -17.13 23.84 19.19
C GLU A 324 -15.83 24.52 19.67
N ALA A 325 -14.91 24.68 18.72
CA ALA A 325 -13.70 25.41 18.95
C ALA A 325 -14.09 26.89 19.19
N VAL A 326 -13.72 27.44 20.35
CA VAL A 326 -13.67 28.86 20.60
C VAL A 326 -12.36 29.42 20.05
#